data_832f95a252238220421e8a34ce2ede0d
#
_entry.id   832f95a252238220421e8a34ce2ede0d
#
_cell.length_a   1.000
_cell.length_b   1.000
_cell.length_c   1.000
_cell.angle_alpha   90.00
_cell.angle_beta   90.00
_cell.angle_gamma   90.00
#
_symmetry.space_group_name_H-M   'P 1'
#
loop_
_entity.id
_entity.type
_entity.pdbx_description
1 polymer ?
#
loop_
_entity_poly.entity_id
_entity_poly.type
_entity_poly.pdbx_seq_one_letter_code
_entity_poly.pdbx_strand_id
1 'polypeptide(L)'
;LKIVRSGIPDVIVLDEQCVRADLVEEGKKLKIPIIASNEKIMYGLDDRTNDDVDAIVEDLVSGKIPGCVMLDYEKLGELVPKVALKMAPIREAEGLSAIPTDEEMKALVSKCAECGECALACPEELAIPAAIAAAKGEDYSALEELHDLCVGCRRCEQVCNKEIPVLSLIEKAAQKAIAEEKGFVRAGRGQVSDPEIRAEGLNLVMGTTPGVIAIIGCSNFPAGTKDVYNIAEEFLNRNYIVAVSGCSAMDIGMYKDADGKTLYERFPGRFERGNILNTGSCVSNAHISGAVHKVAAIFASRNLSGNLAEIAD
;
A
#
# COMPACT_ATOMS: atom_id res chain seq x y z
N LEU A 1 2.90 5.71 4.74
CA LEU A 1 3.14 6.50 5.96
C LEU A 1 2.28 6.08 7.15
N LYS A 2 1.06 5.59 6.96
CA LYS A 2 0.21 5.09 8.07
C LYS A 2 1.00 4.14 8.98
N ILE A 3 1.56 3.08 8.42
CA ILE A 3 2.36 2.09 9.17
C ILE A 3 3.56 2.74 9.89
N VAL A 4 4.27 3.68 9.22
CA VAL A 4 5.42 4.35 9.82
C VAL A 4 5.00 5.16 11.05
N ARG A 5 3.94 5.96 10.92
CA ARG A 5 3.44 6.84 11.98
C ARG A 5 2.77 6.11 13.15
N SER A 6 2.26 4.90 12.91
CA SER A 6 1.73 4.08 14.00
C SER A 6 2.79 3.72 15.05
N GLY A 7 4.07 3.80 14.69
CA GLY A 7 5.17 3.42 15.57
C GLY A 7 5.39 1.90 15.68
N ILE A 8 4.65 1.10 14.90
CA ILE A 8 4.78 -0.37 14.92
C ILE A 8 6.12 -0.87 14.37
N PRO A 9 6.63 -0.37 13.22
CA PRO A 9 7.85 -0.91 12.64
C PRO A 9 9.10 -0.58 13.48
N ASP A 10 9.96 -1.55 13.73
CA ASP A 10 11.26 -1.35 14.38
C ASP A 10 12.38 -1.09 13.38
N VAL A 11 12.20 -1.48 12.13
CA VAL A 11 13.07 -1.20 10.99
C VAL A 11 12.24 -1.23 9.72
N ILE A 12 12.63 -0.44 8.73
CA ILE A 12 11.99 -0.42 7.42
C ILE A 12 13.04 -0.76 6.36
N VAL A 13 12.75 -1.78 5.55
CA VAL A 13 13.52 -2.09 4.35
C VAL A 13 12.80 -1.52 3.14
N LEU A 14 13.53 -0.79 2.33
CA LEU A 14 13.04 -0.18 1.11
C LEU A 14 13.63 -0.88 -0.11
N ASP A 15 12.75 -1.26 -1.00
CA ASP A 15 13.05 -1.70 -2.34
C ASP A 15 12.77 -0.56 -3.33
N GLU A 16 12.69 -0.84 -4.64
CA GLU A 16 12.56 0.18 -5.68
C GLU A 16 11.16 0.80 -5.83
N GLN A 17 10.22 0.52 -4.95
CA GLN A 17 8.80 0.77 -5.19
C GLN A 17 8.21 1.89 -4.35
N CYS A 18 7.49 2.80 -5.02
CA CYS A 18 6.57 3.79 -4.43
C CYS A 18 7.12 4.51 -3.19
N VAL A 19 8.42 4.75 -3.16
CA VAL A 19 9.07 5.27 -1.97
C VAL A 19 8.96 6.79 -1.95
N ARG A 20 8.48 7.29 -0.86
CA ARG A 20 8.33 8.72 -0.64
C ARG A 20 9.66 9.35 -0.26
N ALA A 21 9.94 10.53 -0.81
CA ALA A 21 11.18 11.27 -0.54
C ALA A 21 11.35 11.66 0.94
N ASP A 22 10.26 11.82 1.68
CA ASP A 22 10.25 12.22 3.09
C ASP A 22 10.30 11.05 4.09
N LEU A 23 10.43 9.81 3.61
CA LEU A 23 10.35 8.63 4.46
C LEU A 23 11.50 8.56 5.49
N VAL A 24 12.70 8.93 5.07
CA VAL A 24 13.87 8.98 5.97
C VAL A 24 13.65 9.98 7.10
N GLU A 25 13.08 11.15 6.79
CA GLU A 25 12.79 12.17 7.79
C GLU A 25 11.68 11.74 8.76
N GLU A 26 10.65 11.05 8.26
CA GLU A 26 9.61 10.49 9.13
C GLU A 26 10.16 9.35 10.00
N GLY A 27 11.01 8.50 9.46
CA GLY A 27 11.71 7.46 10.23
C GLY A 27 12.58 8.02 11.34
N LYS A 28 13.37 9.08 11.07
CA LYS A 28 14.19 9.77 12.07
C LYS A 28 13.37 10.24 13.27
N LYS A 29 12.20 10.86 13.04
CA LYS A 29 11.33 11.37 14.11
C LYS A 29 10.88 10.26 15.07
N LEU A 30 10.73 9.06 14.57
CA LEU A 30 10.25 7.90 15.31
C LEU A 30 11.36 6.90 15.64
N LYS A 31 12.62 7.25 15.41
CA LYS A 31 13.79 6.38 15.58
C LYS A 31 13.63 5.03 14.87
N ILE A 32 13.06 5.05 13.67
CA ILE A 32 12.94 3.85 12.83
C ILE A 32 14.08 3.85 11.83
N PRO A 33 15.05 2.95 11.91
CA PRO A 33 16.11 2.82 10.92
C PRO A 33 15.57 2.46 9.55
N ILE A 34 16.12 3.09 8.51
CA ILE A 34 15.75 2.83 7.12
C ILE A 34 16.90 2.13 6.40
N ILE A 35 16.65 0.97 5.84
CA ILE A 35 17.63 0.21 5.05
C ILE A 35 17.16 0.16 3.61
N ALA A 36 17.89 0.79 2.69
CA ALA A 36 17.63 0.73 1.26
C ALA A 36 18.36 -0.46 0.64
N SER A 37 17.63 -1.30 -0.07
CA SER A 37 18.17 -2.50 -0.70
C SER A 37 18.38 -2.37 -2.22
N ASN A 38 18.25 -1.16 -2.77
CA ASN A 38 18.36 -0.92 -4.20
C ASN A 38 19.01 0.45 -4.48
N GLU A 39 19.88 0.50 -5.48
CA GLU A 39 20.57 1.74 -5.90
C GLU A 39 19.63 2.87 -6.31
N LYS A 40 18.42 2.55 -6.77
CA LYS A 40 17.43 3.54 -7.21
C LYS A 40 16.81 4.33 -6.05
N ILE A 41 16.97 3.89 -4.81
CA ILE A 41 16.30 4.47 -3.63
C ILE A 41 17.27 4.81 -2.50
N MET A 42 18.44 5.28 -2.83
CA MET A 42 19.48 5.59 -1.84
C MET A 42 19.11 6.74 -0.87
N TYR A 43 18.27 7.68 -1.28
CA TYR A 43 17.80 8.82 -0.45
C TYR A 43 18.90 9.62 0.26
N GLY A 44 20.11 9.63 -0.28
CA GLY A 44 21.26 10.26 0.37
C GLY A 44 21.76 9.47 1.59
N LEU A 45 21.34 8.20 1.73
CA LEU A 45 21.92 7.28 2.71
C LEU A 45 23.26 6.75 2.21
N ASP A 46 24.18 6.54 3.14
CA ASP A 46 25.51 6.01 2.81
C ASP A 46 25.44 4.53 2.42
N ASP A 47 26.17 4.15 1.39
CA ASP A 47 26.36 2.75 1.01
C ASP A 47 27.29 2.05 2.00
N ARG A 48 26.76 1.12 2.74
CA ARG A 48 27.44 0.31 3.74
C ARG A 48 27.56 -1.16 3.35
N THR A 49 27.36 -1.48 2.06
CA THR A 49 27.35 -2.87 1.54
C THR A 49 28.63 -3.63 1.88
N ASN A 50 29.79 -2.95 1.88
CA ASN A 50 31.09 -3.57 2.14
C ASN A 50 31.50 -3.56 3.61
N ASP A 51 30.73 -2.91 4.47
CA ASP A 51 31.05 -2.77 5.88
C ASP A 51 30.68 -4.02 6.69
N ASP A 52 31.20 -4.08 7.91
CA ASP A 52 30.86 -5.12 8.88
C ASP A 52 29.42 -4.93 9.39
N VAL A 53 28.64 -6.01 9.41
CA VAL A 53 27.21 -5.98 9.78
C VAL A 53 27.02 -5.51 11.22
N ASP A 54 27.85 -5.98 12.16
CA ASP A 54 27.68 -5.60 13.56
C ASP A 54 28.00 -4.13 13.80
N ALA A 55 28.96 -3.55 13.07
CA ALA A 55 29.26 -2.12 13.09
C ALA A 55 28.09 -1.30 12.55
N ILE A 56 27.42 -1.77 11.48
CA ILE A 56 26.21 -1.11 10.95
C ILE A 56 25.06 -1.15 11.95
N VAL A 57 24.85 -2.32 12.58
CA VAL A 57 23.84 -2.47 13.64
C VAL A 57 24.05 -1.46 14.76
N GLU A 58 25.29 -1.30 15.25
CA GLU A 58 25.60 -0.33 16.31
C GLU A 58 25.34 1.12 15.88
N ASP A 59 25.73 1.49 14.66
CA ASP A 59 25.50 2.82 14.12
C ASP A 59 23.99 3.13 13.96
N LEU A 60 23.18 2.16 13.51
CA LEU A 60 21.73 2.30 13.36
C LEU A 60 21.02 2.38 14.72
N VAL A 61 21.36 1.45 15.63
CA VAL A 61 20.69 1.36 16.95
C VAL A 61 21.02 2.56 17.83
N SER A 62 22.27 3.06 17.77
CA SER A 62 22.66 4.28 18.50
C SER A 62 22.08 5.57 17.91
N GLY A 63 21.45 5.51 16.73
CA GLY A 63 20.94 6.69 16.01
C GLY A 63 22.04 7.57 15.41
N LYS A 64 23.27 7.08 15.31
CA LYS A 64 24.39 7.78 14.67
C LYS A 64 24.11 8.02 13.18
N ILE A 65 23.46 7.06 12.53
CA ILE A 65 22.95 7.16 11.17
C ILE A 65 21.45 6.84 11.14
N PRO A 66 20.67 7.54 10.29
CA PRO A 66 19.23 7.29 10.21
C PRO A 66 18.87 6.04 9.39
N GLY A 67 19.83 5.53 8.65
CA GLY A 67 19.68 4.40 7.75
C GLY A 67 20.94 4.20 6.91
N CYS A 68 20.92 3.18 6.07
CA CYS A 68 22.01 2.88 5.15
C CYS A 68 21.49 2.23 3.87
N VAL A 69 22.35 2.16 2.86
CA VAL A 69 22.17 1.31 1.70
C VAL A 69 22.88 -0.02 1.95
N MET A 70 22.21 -1.13 1.64
CA MET A 70 22.72 -2.49 1.74
C MET A 70 22.30 -3.27 0.49
N LEU A 71 23.21 -3.43 -0.46
CA LEU A 71 22.95 -4.10 -1.75
C LEU A 71 23.27 -5.60 -1.71
N ASP A 72 23.93 -6.07 -0.67
CA ASP A 72 24.17 -7.48 -0.44
C ASP A 72 23.02 -8.11 0.33
N TYR A 73 22.23 -8.96 -0.35
CA TYR A 73 21.03 -9.56 0.22
C TYR A 73 21.32 -10.58 1.34
N GLU A 74 22.47 -11.22 1.35
CA GLU A 74 22.86 -12.12 2.45
C GLU A 74 23.14 -11.31 3.71
N LYS A 75 23.92 -10.23 3.59
CA LYS A 75 24.15 -9.29 4.69
C LYS A 75 22.86 -8.58 5.13
N LEU A 76 21.98 -8.23 4.18
CA LEU A 76 20.67 -7.66 4.49
C LEU A 76 19.84 -8.61 5.37
N GLY A 77 19.81 -9.89 5.01
CA GLY A 77 19.13 -10.94 5.77
C GLY A 77 19.67 -11.12 7.20
N GLU A 78 20.95 -10.82 7.43
CA GLU A 78 21.57 -10.81 8.75
C GLU A 78 21.31 -9.49 9.50
N LEU A 79 21.44 -8.35 8.81
CA LEU A 79 21.35 -7.00 9.37
C LEU A 79 19.96 -6.71 9.94
N VAL A 80 18.91 -6.98 9.15
CA VAL A 80 17.53 -6.59 9.49
C VAL A 80 17.04 -7.18 10.81
N PRO A 81 17.15 -8.51 11.06
CA PRO A 81 16.75 -9.10 12.34
C PRO A 81 17.55 -8.56 13.52
N LYS A 82 18.86 -8.36 13.36
CA LYS A 82 19.71 -7.82 14.42
C LYS A 82 19.30 -6.41 14.82
N VAL A 83 19.01 -5.54 13.83
CA VAL A 83 18.52 -4.18 14.08
C VAL A 83 17.16 -4.22 14.75
N ALA A 84 16.21 -4.98 14.21
CA ALA A 84 14.85 -5.06 14.75
C ALA A 84 14.84 -5.53 16.22
N LEU A 85 15.56 -6.60 16.54
CA LEU A 85 15.64 -7.13 17.90
C LEU A 85 16.25 -6.16 18.92
N LYS A 86 17.20 -5.31 18.50
CA LYS A 86 17.80 -4.29 19.37
C LYS A 86 16.94 -3.02 19.45
N MET A 87 16.25 -2.65 18.38
CA MET A 87 15.39 -1.45 18.33
C MET A 87 14.08 -1.64 19.08
N ALA A 88 13.45 -2.81 18.99
CA ALA A 88 12.15 -3.09 19.60
C ALA A 88 12.05 -2.65 21.08
N PRO A 89 12.94 -3.09 21.99
CA PRO A 89 12.87 -2.71 23.40
C PRO A 89 13.12 -1.20 23.63
N ILE A 90 13.94 -0.56 22.79
CA ILE A 90 14.21 0.88 22.90
C ILE A 90 12.94 1.67 22.55
N ARG A 91 12.31 1.31 21.46
CA ARG A 91 11.12 1.99 20.94
C ARG A 91 9.90 1.75 21.83
N GLU A 92 9.75 0.53 22.36
CA GLU A 92 8.70 0.19 23.32
C GLU A 92 8.84 1.03 24.60
N ALA A 93 10.04 1.14 25.14
CA ALA A 93 10.31 1.95 26.34
C ALA A 93 10.03 3.44 26.15
N GLU A 94 10.25 3.96 24.95
CA GLU A 94 10.04 5.38 24.62
C GLU A 94 8.61 5.68 24.14
N GLY A 95 7.81 4.69 23.82
CA GLY A 95 6.43 4.84 23.33
C GLY A 95 6.33 5.65 22.03
N LEU A 96 7.30 5.48 21.13
CA LEU A 96 7.44 6.31 19.92
C LEU A 96 6.32 6.04 18.92
N SER A 97 5.43 7.00 18.79
CA SER A 97 4.33 7.03 17.81
C SER A 97 4.07 8.47 17.38
N ALA A 98 3.64 8.67 16.14
CA ALA A 98 3.16 9.95 15.66
C ALA A 98 1.63 10.11 15.86
N ILE A 99 0.99 9.15 16.51
CA ILE A 99 -0.44 9.20 16.82
C ILE A 99 -0.61 10.06 18.08
N PRO A 100 -1.38 11.15 18.03
CA PRO A 100 -1.52 12.07 19.16
C PRO A 100 -2.32 11.45 20.32
N THR A 101 -2.08 11.92 21.52
CA THR A 101 -2.95 11.70 22.67
C THR A 101 -4.30 12.39 22.46
N ASP A 102 -5.29 12.14 23.32
CA ASP A 102 -6.61 12.76 23.21
C ASP A 102 -6.53 14.29 23.42
N GLU A 103 -5.68 14.74 24.34
CA GLU A 103 -5.44 16.16 24.61
C GLU A 103 -4.73 16.83 23.42
N GLU A 104 -3.72 16.19 22.86
CA GLU A 104 -3.03 16.69 21.69
C GLU A 104 -3.96 16.74 20.47
N MET A 105 -4.82 15.73 20.30
CA MET A 105 -5.81 15.72 19.22
C MET A 105 -6.76 16.91 19.31
N LYS A 106 -7.30 17.22 20.48
CA LYS A 106 -8.14 18.40 20.72
C LYS A 106 -7.39 19.70 20.39
N ALA A 107 -6.15 19.80 20.84
CA ALA A 107 -5.31 20.97 20.56
C ALA A 107 -5.00 21.12 19.07
N LEU A 108 -4.77 20.02 18.34
CA LEU A 108 -4.46 20.03 16.93
C LEU A 108 -5.68 20.41 16.08
N VAL A 109 -6.84 19.82 16.31
CA VAL A 109 -8.07 20.14 15.55
C VAL A 109 -8.50 21.58 15.76
N SER A 110 -8.30 22.13 16.95
CA SER A 110 -8.63 23.53 17.28
C SER A 110 -7.84 24.55 16.46
N LYS A 111 -6.65 24.20 15.96
CA LYS A 111 -5.81 25.06 15.10
C LYS A 111 -6.38 25.23 13.69
N CYS A 112 -7.32 24.39 13.27
CA CYS A 112 -7.84 24.40 11.91
C CYS A 112 -8.57 25.69 11.60
N ALA A 113 -8.14 26.37 10.54
CA ALA A 113 -8.75 27.62 10.05
C ALA A 113 -9.87 27.37 9.03
N GLU A 114 -10.21 26.13 8.73
CA GLU A 114 -11.27 25.72 7.80
C GLU A 114 -11.11 26.32 6.38
N CYS A 115 -9.87 26.54 5.96
CA CYS A 115 -9.57 27.20 4.68
C CYS A 115 -9.86 26.34 3.44
N GLY A 116 -10.06 25.02 3.58
CA GLY A 116 -10.37 24.13 2.47
C GLY A 116 -9.19 23.59 1.66
N GLU A 117 -7.98 24.13 1.81
CA GLU A 117 -6.81 23.77 1.01
C GLU A 117 -6.49 22.26 1.06
N CYS A 118 -6.71 21.63 2.20
CA CYS A 118 -6.46 20.19 2.36
C CYS A 118 -7.42 19.31 1.52
N ALA A 119 -8.66 19.77 1.28
CA ALA A 119 -9.61 19.07 0.39
C ALA A 119 -9.20 19.23 -1.08
N LEU A 120 -8.80 20.45 -1.47
CA LEU A 120 -8.34 20.73 -2.84
C LEU A 120 -7.07 19.94 -3.19
N ALA A 121 -6.20 19.72 -2.21
CA ALA A 121 -4.96 18.97 -2.40
C ALA A 121 -5.15 17.44 -2.33
N CYS A 122 -6.29 16.95 -1.85
CA CYS A 122 -6.54 15.53 -1.67
C CYS A 122 -6.81 14.82 -3.00
N PRO A 123 -6.01 13.82 -3.40
CA PRO A 123 -6.26 13.08 -4.63
C PRO A 123 -7.55 12.25 -4.59
N GLU A 124 -8.00 11.86 -3.39
CA GLU A 124 -9.23 11.10 -3.18
C GLU A 124 -10.44 11.99 -2.87
N GLU A 125 -10.32 13.31 -3.03
CA GLU A 125 -11.40 14.28 -2.83
C GLU A 125 -12.10 14.18 -1.47
N LEU A 126 -11.36 13.77 -0.43
CA LEU A 126 -11.91 13.56 0.90
C LEU A 126 -12.36 14.85 1.58
N ALA A 127 -13.47 14.80 2.29
CA ALA A 127 -14.05 15.93 3.01
C ALA A 127 -13.29 16.28 4.31
N ILE A 128 -11.96 16.41 4.22
CA ILE A 128 -11.06 16.61 5.37
C ILE A 128 -11.45 17.85 6.21
N PRO A 129 -11.78 19.02 5.62
CA PRO A 129 -12.14 20.20 6.43
C PRO A 129 -13.39 19.97 7.27
N ALA A 130 -14.40 19.29 6.70
CA ALA A 130 -15.64 18.98 7.41
C ALA A 130 -15.40 18.00 8.56
N ALA A 131 -14.58 16.98 8.33
CA ALA A 131 -14.21 16.01 9.37
C ALA A 131 -13.45 16.66 10.53
N ILE A 132 -12.51 17.59 10.24
CA ILE A 132 -11.80 18.33 11.29
C ILE A 132 -12.74 19.30 12.01
N ALA A 133 -13.68 19.94 11.30
CA ALA A 133 -14.67 20.83 11.93
C ALA A 133 -15.58 20.06 12.91
N ALA A 134 -16.07 18.87 12.56
CA ALA A 134 -16.81 18.00 13.47
C ALA A 134 -15.96 17.61 14.68
N ALA A 135 -14.68 17.27 14.47
CA ALA A 135 -13.75 16.91 15.54
C ALA A 135 -13.47 18.03 16.55
N LYS A 136 -13.65 19.32 16.19
CA LYS A 136 -13.63 20.42 17.15
C LYS A 136 -14.73 20.33 18.22
N GLY A 137 -15.87 19.73 17.85
CA GLY A 137 -16.97 19.39 18.74
C GLY A 137 -16.85 18.03 19.42
N GLU A 138 -15.67 17.42 19.39
CA GLU A 138 -15.38 16.08 19.91
C GLU A 138 -16.14 14.93 19.18
N ASP A 139 -16.65 15.19 17.99
CA ASP A 139 -17.18 14.15 17.09
C ASP A 139 -16.07 13.72 16.10
N TYR A 140 -15.49 12.56 16.34
CA TYR A 140 -14.39 12.01 15.55
C TYR A 140 -14.84 11.01 14.49
N SER A 141 -16.14 10.72 14.38
CA SER A 141 -16.69 9.72 13.46
C SER A 141 -16.32 9.99 12.00
N ALA A 142 -16.41 11.26 11.57
CA ALA A 142 -16.05 11.63 10.21
C ALA A 142 -14.54 11.45 9.93
N LEU A 143 -13.66 11.65 10.91
CA LEU A 143 -12.22 11.36 10.74
C LEU A 143 -11.96 9.85 10.70
N GLU A 144 -12.68 9.06 11.49
CA GLU A 144 -12.60 7.60 11.47
C GLU A 144 -12.98 7.05 10.09
N GLU A 145 -14.10 7.51 9.52
CA GLU A 145 -14.57 7.12 8.18
C GLU A 145 -13.54 7.43 7.07
N LEU A 146 -12.76 8.51 7.21
CA LEU A 146 -11.71 8.83 6.24
C LEU A 146 -10.56 7.82 6.25
N HIS A 147 -10.40 7.00 7.29
CA HIS A 147 -9.27 6.09 7.42
C HIS A 147 -9.18 5.11 6.25
N ASP A 148 -10.29 4.49 5.87
CA ASP A 148 -10.33 3.47 4.83
C ASP A 148 -10.08 4.05 3.44
N LEU A 149 -10.48 5.30 3.22
CA LEU A 149 -10.34 5.98 1.93
C LEU A 149 -9.02 6.75 1.77
N CYS A 150 -8.35 7.05 2.88
CA CYS A 150 -7.11 7.82 2.88
C CYS A 150 -5.92 6.98 2.43
N VAL A 151 -5.28 7.35 1.32
CA VAL A 151 -4.08 6.68 0.79
C VAL A 151 -2.77 7.08 1.49
N GLY A 152 -2.82 7.93 2.52
CA GLY A 152 -1.65 8.32 3.31
C GLY A 152 -0.62 9.18 2.56
N CYS A 153 -1.02 9.91 1.52
CA CYS A 153 -0.11 10.69 0.68
C CYS A 153 0.43 12.00 1.31
N ARG A 154 -0.15 12.50 2.39
CA ARG A 154 0.22 13.76 3.10
C ARG A 154 0.04 15.05 2.32
N ARG A 155 -0.52 15.07 1.14
CA ARG A 155 -0.71 16.34 0.40
C ARG A 155 -1.49 17.38 1.21
N CYS A 156 -2.51 16.94 1.95
CA CYS A 156 -3.28 17.79 2.86
C CYS A 156 -2.43 18.46 3.95
N GLU A 157 -1.40 17.76 4.45
CA GLU A 157 -0.48 18.33 5.45
C GLU A 157 0.51 19.31 4.84
N GLN A 158 1.01 19.03 3.63
CA GLN A 158 1.97 19.87 2.92
C GLN A 158 1.40 21.27 2.58
N VAL A 159 0.09 21.35 2.32
CA VAL A 159 -0.57 22.63 2.03
C VAL A 159 -1.12 23.31 3.29
N CYS A 160 -1.11 22.64 4.43
CA CYS A 160 -1.67 23.17 5.66
C CYS A 160 -0.76 24.22 6.30
N ASN A 161 -1.16 25.49 6.27
CA ASN A 161 -0.42 26.59 6.91
C ASN A 161 -0.45 26.56 8.45
N LYS A 162 -1.21 25.64 9.05
CA LYS A 162 -1.27 25.37 10.49
C LYS A 162 -0.51 24.11 10.89
N GLU A 163 0.13 23.48 9.94
CA GLU A 163 0.95 22.27 10.15
C GLU A 163 0.19 21.15 10.87
N ILE A 164 -1.11 21.00 10.56
CA ILE A 164 -1.95 19.97 11.17
C ILE A 164 -1.57 18.61 10.58
N PRO A 165 -1.18 17.63 11.40
CA PRO A 165 -0.83 16.28 10.96
C PRO A 165 -2.11 15.45 10.68
N VAL A 166 -2.81 15.77 9.60
CA VAL A 166 -4.12 15.21 9.25
C VAL A 166 -4.11 13.68 9.26
N LEU A 167 -3.05 13.07 8.72
CA LEU A 167 -2.92 11.61 8.71
C LEU A 167 -2.91 11.04 10.14
N SER A 168 -2.17 11.67 11.05
CA SER A 168 -2.13 11.23 12.45
C SER A 168 -3.45 11.42 13.17
N LEU A 169 -4.23 12.45 12.81
CA LEU A 169 -5.60 12.63 13.35
C LEU A 169 -6.54 11.53 12.87
N ILE A 170 -6.48 11.17 11.58
CA ILE A 170 -7.25 10.07 10.99
C ILE A 170 -6.90 8.74 11.68
N GLU A 171 -5.59 8.45 11.81
CA GLU A 171 -5.11 7.25 12.51
C GLU A 171 -5.59 7.20 13.96
N LYS A 172 -5.56 8.34 14.65
CA LYS A 172 -6.04 8.43 16.05
C LYS A 172 -7.54 8.14 16.14
N ALA A 173 -8.35 8.74 15.28
CA ALA A 173 -9.78 8.53 15.26
C ALA A 173 -10.16 7.07 14.99
N ALA A 174 -9.42 6.41 14.09
CA ALA A 174 -9.69 5.04 13.69
C ALA A 174 -9.10 3.96 14.62
N GLN A 175 -8.31 4.30 15.65
CA GLN A 175 -7.62 3.32 16.49
C GLN A 175 -8.54 2.21 17.03
N LYS A 176 -9.74 2.57 17.46
CA LYS A 176 -10.70 1.61 18.01
C LYS A 176 -11.23 0.68 16.93
N ALA A 177 -11.65 1.24 15.79
CA ALA A 177 -12.14 0.47 14.66
C ALA A 177 -11.06 -0.50 14.15
N ILE A 178 -9.81 -0.03 14.01
CA ILE A 178 -8.66 -0.85 13.61
C ILE A 178 -8.45 -2.03 14.57
N ALA A 179 -8.55 -1.80 15.88
CA ALA A 179 -8.35 -2.84 16.89
C ALA A 179 -9.48 -3.88 16.90
N GLU A 180 -10.70 -3.47 16.56
CA GLU A 180 -11.88 -4.32 16.53
C GLU A 180 -12.04 -5.08 15.20
N GLU A 181 -11.46 -4.57 14.10
CA GLU A 181 -11.60 -5.13 12.77
C GLU A 181 -10.62 -6.29 12.53
N LYS A 182 -11.17 -7.50 12.40
CA LYS A 182 -10.37 -8.69 12.11
C LYS A 182 -10.14 -8.83 10.61
N GLY A 183 -8.89 -8.71 10.18
CA GLY A 183 -8.53 -8.96 8.79
C GLY A 183 -8.76 -7.76 7.88
N PHE A 184 -8.09 -6.71 8.18
CA PHE A 184 -8.16 -5.37 7.59
C PHE A 184 -7.95 -5.33 6.07
N VAL A 185 -6.98 -6.06 5.53
CA VAL A 185 -6.76 -6.22 4.10
C VAL A 185 -6.54 -7.69 3.80
N ARG A 186 -7.38 -8.26 2.98
CA ARG A 186 -7.15 -9.62 2.50
C ARG A 186 -6.27 -9.59 1.28
N ALA A 187 -5.23 -10.41 1.30
CA ALA A 187 -4.29 -10.56 0.19
C ALA A 187 -4.85 -11.39 -0.99
N GLY A 188 -6.15 -11.64 -1.05
CA GLY A 188 -6.77 -12.53 -2.02
C GLY A 188 -6.76 -14.00 -1.57
N ARG A 189 -6.97 -14.91 -2.50
CA ARG A 189 -7.13 -16.35 -2.20
C ARG A 189 -5.84 -17.11 -1.87
N GLY A 190 -4.69 -16.51 -2.09
CA GLY A 190 -3.39 -17.16 -1.93
C GLY A 190 -2.87 -17.81 -3.22
N GLN A 191 -1.97 -18.77 -3.07
CA GLN A 191 -1.27 -19.39 -4.17
C GLN A 191 -2.20 -20.15 -5.13
N VAL A 192 -1.97 -19.97 -6.42
CA VAL A 192 -2.65 -20.69 -7.50
C VAL A 192 -1.91 -22.00 -7.79
N SER A 193 -2.63 -23.11 -7.86
CA SER A 193 -2.05 -24.42 -8.15
C SER A 193 -1.98 -24.70 -9.66
N ASP A 194 -1.07 -25.59 -10.07
CA ASP A 194 -0.94 -26.02 -11.46
C ASP A 194 -2.25 -26.57 -12.07
N PRO A 195 -3.04 -27.40 -11.36
CA PRO A 195 -4.32 -27.86 -11.89
C PRO A 195 -5.30 -26.72 -12.17
N GLU A 196 -5.33 -25.67 -11.33
CA GLU A 196 -6.19 -24.51 -11.53
C GLU A 196 -5.75 -23.69 -12.76
N ILE A 197 -4.44 -23.50 -12.96
CA ILE A 197 -3.89 -22.80 -14.13
C ILE A 197 -4.28 -23.54 -15.42
N ARG A 198 -4.20 -24.86 -15.42
CA ARG A 198 -4.57 -25.67 -16.58
C ARG A 198 -6.07 -25.66 -16.86
N ALA A 199 -6.89 -25.75 -15.82
CA ALA A 199 -8.33 -25.67 -15.95
C ALA A 199 -8.75 -24.30 -16.50
N GLU A 200 -8.16 -23.21 -15.99
CA GLU A 200 -8.47 -21.88 -16.47
C GLU A 200 -7.95 -21.62 -17.89
N GLY A 201 -6.78 -22.12 -18.23
CA GLY A 201 -6.28 -22.09 -19.60
C GLY A 201 -7.23 -22.78 -20.59
N LEU A 202 -7.85 -23.90 -20.20
CA LEU A 202 -8.87 -24.56 -20.99
C LEU A 202 -10.14 -23.71 -21.12
N ASN A 203 -10.59 -23.10 -20.03
CA ASN A 203 -11.76 -22.21 -20.00
C ASN A 203 -11.59 -21.00 -20.94
N LEU A 204 -10.39 -20.39 -20.97
CA LEU A 204 -10.05 -19.32 -21.91
C LEU A 204 -10.12 -19.80 -23.36
N VAL A 205 -9.52 -20.96 -23.67
CA VAL A 205 -9.52 -21.54 -25.02
C VAL A 205 -10.93 -21.91 -25.48
N MET A 206 -11.75 -22.43 -24.58
CA MET A 206 -13.13 -22.79 -24.87
C MET A 206 -14.10 -21.61 -24.86
N GLY A 207 -13.62 -20.40 -24.53
CA GLY A 207 -14.43 -19.19 -24.51
C GLY A 207 -15.43 -19.10 -23.34
N THR A 208 -15.26 -19.91 -22.30
CA THR A 208 -16.10 -19.85 -21.08
C THR A 208 -15.64 -18.74 -20.12
N THR A 209 -14.35 -18.42 -20.15
CA THR A 209 -13.77 -17.24 -19.51
C THR A 209 -13.37 -16.27 -20.63
N PRO A 210 -13.93 -15.06 -20.70
CA PRO A 210 -13.67 -14.12 -21.80
C PRO A 210 -12.22 -13.70 -21.94
N GLY A 211 -11.49 -13.62 -20.83
CA GLY A 211 -10.09 -13.24 -20.84
C GLY A 211 -9.55 -12.89 -19.47
N VAL A 212 -8.33 -12.32 -19.47
CA VAL A 212 -7.63 -11.80 -18.27
C VAL A 212 -7.43 -10.32 -18.44
N ILE A 213 -7.86 -9.56 -17.45
CA ILE A 213 -7.59 -8.12 -17.35
C ILE A 213 -6.55 -7.90 -16.26
N ALA A 214 -5.50 -7.16 -16.58
CA ALA A 214 -4.48 -6.78 -15.61
C ALA A 214 -4.65 -5.31 -15.23
N ILE A 215 -4.92 -5.04 -13.96
CA ILE A 215 -4.92 -3.70 -13.39
C ILE A 215 -3.62 -3.54 -12.63
N ILE A 216 -2.66 -2.92 -13.27
CA ILE A 216 -1.30 -2.77 -12.75
C ILE A 216 -0.95 -1.29 -12.58
N GLY A 217 -0.30 -0.96 -11.48
CA GLY A 217 0.19 0.39 -11.27
C GLY A 217 -0.38 1.09 -10.06
N CYS A 218 -0.53 2.39 -10.19
CA CYS A 218 -0.83 3.31 -9.11
C CYS A 218 -2.23 3.91 -9.26
N SER A 219 -3.00 3.91 -8.19
CA SER A 219 -4.31 4.58 -8.09
C SER A 219 -4.20 6.02 -7.55
N ASN A 220 -3.01 6.59 -7.51
CA ASN A 220 -2.76 7.91 -6.93
C ASN A 220 -3.23 9.05 -7.87
N PHE A 221 -4.51 9.10 -8.15
CA PHE A 221 -5.23 10.14 -8.88
C PHE A 221 -6.58 10.39 -8.21
N PRO A 222 -7.28 11.50 -8.50
CA PRO A 222 -8.59 11.81 -7.88
C PRO A 222 -9.59 10.66 -8.04
N ALA A 223 -10.21 10.24 -6.94
CA ALA A 223 -11.13 9.10 -6.85
C ALA A 223 -10.55 7.75 -7.31
N GLY A 224 -9.22 7.62 -7.36
CA GLY A 224 -8.53 6.47 -7.94
C GLY A 224 -8.87 5.15 -7.28
N THR A 225 -8.98 5.10 -5.96
CA THR A 225 -9.38 3.90 -5.21
C THR A 225 -10.76 3.40 -5.64
N LYS A 226 -11.74 4.30 -5.73
CA LYS A 226 -13.10 3.98 -6.16
C LYS A 226 -13.15 3.56 -7.63
N ASP A 227 -12.41 4.25 -8.49
CA ASP A 227 -12.37 3.92 -9.92
C ASP A 227 -11.75 2.56 -10.17
N VAL A 228 -10.65 2.23 -9.49
CA VAL A 228 -10.02 0.90 -9.57
C VAL A 228 -10.99 -0.18 -9.10
N TYR A 229 -11.70 0.06 -7.98
CA TYR A 229 -12.73 -0.86 -7.51
C TYR A 229 -13.83 -1.08 -8.55
N ASN A 230 -14.41 -0.01 -9.09
CA ASN A 230 -15.50 -0.07 -10.06
C ASN A 230 -15.08 -0.78 -11.36
N ILE A 231 -13.87 -0.48 -11.86
CA ILE A 231 -13.32 -1.14 -13.05
C ILE A 231 -13.14 -2.65 -12.81
N ALA A 232 -12.53 -3.01 -11.68
CA ALA A 232 -12.33 -4.41 -11.32
C ALA A 232 -13.66 -5.15 -11.16
N GLU A 233 -14.64 -4.54 -10.47
CA GLU A 233 -15.98 -5.09 -10.28
C GLU A 233 -16.69 -5.37 -11.60
N GLU A 234 -16.63 -4.44 -12.54
CA GLU A 234 -17.29 -4.58 -13.84
C GLU A 234 -16.73 -5.77 -14.63
N PHE A 235 -15.41 -5.95 -14.64
CA PHE A 235 -14.80 -7.10 -15.31
C PHE A 235 -15.08 -8.42 -14.59
N LEU A 236 -15.08 -8.44 -13.26
CA LEU A 236 -15.45 -9.60 -12.47
C LEU A 236 -16.90 -10.04 -12.73
N ASN A 237 -17.82 -9.08 -12.80
CA ASN A 237 -19.22 -9.34 -13.13
C ASN A 237 -19.41 -9.91 -14.55
N ARG A 238 -18.48 -9.60 -15.45
CA ARG A 238 -18.42 -10.18 -16.82
C ARG A 238 -17.64 -11.49 -16.90
N ASN A 239 -17.29 -12.09 -15.78
CA ASN A 239 -16.53 -13.34 -15.69
C ASN A 239 -15.09 -13.28 -16.21
N TYR A 240 -14.47 -12.09 -16.27
CA TYR A 240 -13.04 -12.00 -16.53
C TYR A 240 -12.24 -12.38 -15.28
N ILE A 241 -11.02 -12.87 -15.49
CA ILE A 241 -10.01 -12.93 -14.44
C ILE A 241 -9.40 -11.56 -14.33
N VAL A 242 -9.37 -11.00 -13.13
CA VAL A 242 -8.77 -9.69 -12.86
C VAL A 242 -7.49 -9.88 -12.07
N ALA A 243 -6.35 -9.68 -12.74
CA ALA A 243 -5.04 -9.68 -12.11
C ALA A 243 -4.72 -8.27 -11.61
N VAL A 244 -4.41 -8.15 -10.34
CA VAL A 244 -4.10 -6.87 -9.68
C VAL A 244 -2.75 -6.91 -8.99
N SER A 245 -2.09 -5.76 -8.92
CA SER A 245 -0.80 -5.62 -8.23
C SER A 245 -0.65 -4.25 -7.56
N GLY A 246 0.18 -4.19 -6.53
CA GLY A 246 0.53 -2.94 -5.87
C GLY A 246 -0.66 -2.21 -5.27
N CYS A 247 -0.75 -0.89 -5.53
CA CYS A 247 -1.85 -0.06 -5.02
C CYS A 247 -3.21 -0.55 -5.50
N SER A 248 -3.36 -1.00 -6.75
CA SER A 248 -4.63 -1.55 -7.25
C SER A 248 -5.10 -2.75 -6.44
N ALA A 249 -4.17 -3.63 -6.04
CA ALA A 249 -4.49 -4.78 -5.19
C ALA A 249 -4.92 -4.36 -3.78
N MET A 250 -4.34 -3.29 -3.26
CA MET A 250 -4.74 -2.73 -1.96
C MET A 250 -6.10 -2.04 -2.03
N ASP A 251 -6.35 -1.24 -3.08
CA ASP A 251 -7.58 -0.47 -3.23
C ASP A 251 -8.82 -1.35 -3.22
N ILE A 252 -8.79 -2.44 -4.01
CA ILE A 252 -9.93 -3.38 -4.06
C ILE A 252 -10.10 -4.20 -2.77
N GLY A 253 -9.09 -4.21 -1.91
CA GLY A 253 -9.13 -4.84 -0.59
C GLY A 253 -9.50 -3.87 0.54
N MET A 254 -9.46 -2.56 0.27
CA MET A 254 -9.77 -1.51 1.25
C MET A 254 -11.13 -0.86 0.99
N TYR A 255 -11.47 -0.59 -0.29
CA TYR A 255 -12.75 0.02 -0.63
C TYR A 255 -13.88 -0.96 -0.33
N LYS A 256 -14.87 -0.47 0.40
CA LYS A 256 -16.08 -1.22 0.75
C LYS A 256 -17.26 -0.67 -0.04
N ASP A 257 -18.06 -1.57 -0.59
CA ASP A 257 -19.31 -1.25 -1.29
C ASP A 257 -20.43 -0.81 -0.32
N ALA A 258 -21.61 -0.60 -0.85
CA ALA A 258 -22.80 -0.24 -0.06
C ALA A 258 -23.19 -1.30 1.00
N ASP A 259 -22.77 -2.55 0.80
CA ASP A 259 -23.00 -3.66 1.73
C ASP A 259 -21.84 -3.83 2.72
N GLY A 260 -20.86 -2.92 2.71
CA GLY A 260 -19.68 -2.95 3.56
C GLY A 260 -18.66 -4.03 3.20
N LYS A 261 -18.68 -4.52 1.94
CA LYS A 261 -17.79 -5.60 1.49
C LYS A 261 -16.75 -5.10 0.51
N THR A 262 -15.54 -5.62 0.66
CA THR A 262 -14.48 -5.47 -0.35
C THR A 262 -14.69 -6.41 -1.53
N LEU A 263 -13.99 -6.19 -2.65
CA LEU A 263 -14.07 -7.13 -3.79
C LEU A 263 -13.55 -8.52 -3.43
N TYR A 264 -12.55 -8.65 -2.58
CA TYR A 264 -12.08 -9.97 -2.12
C TYR A 264 -13.13 -10.73 -1.32
N GLU A 265 -14.03 -10.03 -0.63
CA GLU A 265 -15.13 -10.63 0.12
C GLU A 265 -16.35 -10.95 -0.75
N ARG A 266 -16.58 -10.15 -1.79
CA ARG A 266 -17.66 -10.40 -2.76
C ARG A 266 -17.33 -11.52 -3.74
N PHE A 267 -16.07 -11.64 -4.12
CA PHE A 267 -15.58 -12.64 -5.04
C PHE A 267 -14.56 -13.56 -4.35
N PRO A 268 -14.94 -14.32 -3.31
CA PRO A 268 -14.02 -15.08 -2.45
C PRO A 268 -13.50 -16.34 -3.14
N GLY A 269 -13.44 -16.36 -4.41
CA GLY A 269 -13.48 -17.60 -5.01
C GLY A 269 -12.28 -18.33 -5.42
N ARG A 270 -12.52 -19.16 -6.33
CA ARG A 270 -11.61 -20.05 -7.03
C ARG A 270 -11.09 -19.29 -8.25
N PHE A 271 -9.96 -19.68 -8.77
CA PHE A 271 -9.37 -19.10 -9.98
C PHE A 271 -10.22 -19.30 -11.26
N GLU A 272 -11.39 -19.83 -11.12
CA GLU A 272 -12.35 -20.09 -12.20
C GLU A 272 -13.43 -19.00 -12.22
N ARG A 273 -13.67 -18.40 -13.37
CA ARG A 273 -14.78 -17.50 -13.66
C ARG A 273 -14.88 -16.26 -12.75
N GLY A 274 -14.22 -15.22 -13.15
CA GLY A 274 -14.35 -13.93 -12.51
C GLY A 274 -13.64 -13.79 -11.17
N ASN A 275 -12.50 -14.44 -11.02
CA ASN A 275 -11.70 -14.39 -9.82
C ASN A 275 -10.65 -13.29 -9.87
N ILE A 276 -10.30 -12.80 -8.68
CA ILE A 276 -9.24 -11.85 -8.48
C ILE A 276 -7.93 -12.60 -8.24
N LEU A 277 -6.92 -12.29 -9.04
CA LEU A 277 -5.56 -12.74 -8.88
C LEU A 277 -4.71 -11.60 -8.33
N ASN A 278 -4.43 -11.62 -7.03
CA ASN A 278 -3.48 -10.68 -6.42
C ASN A 278 -2.06 -11.20 -6.66
N THR A 279 -1.28 -10.44 -7.42
CA THR A 279 0.09 -10.78 -7.78
C THR A 279 1.14 -10.13 -6.87
N GLY A 280 0.70 -9.46 -5.81
CA GLY A 280 1.55 -8.86 -4.82
C GLY A 280 1.91 -7.41 -5.12
N SER A 281 3.15 -7.01 -4.82
CA SER A 281 3.60 -5.62 -4.97
C SER A 281 3.79 -5.22 -6.43
N CYS A 282 3.98 -3.93 -6.67
CA CYS A 282 4.24 -3.39 -8.02
C CYS A 282 5.48 -3.97 -8.71
N VAL A 283 6.38 -4.63 -7.99
CA VAL A 283 7.52 -5.38 -8.59
C VAL A 283 7.03 -6.40 -9.61
N SER A 284 5.86 -6.99 -9.38
CA SER A 284 5.26 -7.96 -10.29
C SER A 284 4.80 -7.35 -11.63
N ASN A 285 4.65 -6.03 -11.74
CA ASN A 285 4.16 -5.36 -12.95
C ASN A 285 5.00 -5.68 -14.19
N ALA A 286 6.32 -5.68 -14.06
CA ALA A 286 7.22 -6.00 -15.16
C ALA A 286 7.05 -7.46 -15.61
N HIS A 287 6.85 -8.38 -14.68
CA HIS A 287 6.62 -9.80 -14.97
C HIS A 287 5.27 -10.02 -15.64
N ILE A 288 4.21 -9.35 -15.18
CA ILE A 288 2.88 -9.41 -15.80
C ILE A 288 2.94 -8.87 -17.23
N SER A 289 3.51 -7.68 -17.43
CA SER A 289 3.66 -7.06 -18.75
C SER A 289 4.48 -7.95 -19.69
N GLY A 290 5.59 -8.49 -19.20
CA GLY A 290 6.43 -9.42 -19.97
C GLY A 290 5.70 -10.71 -20.35
N ALA A 291 4.89 -11.26 -19.46
CA ALA A 291 4.08 -12.43 -19.74
C ALA A 291 3.01 -12.16 -20.82
N VAL A 292 2.30 -11.03 -20.71
CA VAL A 292 1.32 -10.60 -21.72
C VAL A 292 1.96 -10.42 -23.08
N HIS A 293 3.07 -9.69 -23.18
CA HIS A 293 3.79 -9.50 -24.42
C HIS A 293 4.26 -10.83 -25.03
N LYS A 294 4.76 -11.75 -24.21
CA LYS A 294 5.21 -13.06 -24.68
C LYS A 294 4.04 -13.89 -25.24
N VAL A 295 2.91 -13.88 -24.56
CA VAL A 295 1.70 -14.59 -25.02
C VAL A 295 1.23 -13.98 -26.33
N ALA A 296 1.04 -12.67 -26.41
CA ALA A 296 0.63 -11.97 -27.62
C ALA A 296 1.58 -12.25 -28.81
N ALA A 297 2.90 -12.19 -28.59
CA ALA A 297 3.89 -12.49 -29.62
C ALA A 297 3.82 -13.95 -30.11
N ILE A 298 3.57 -14.91 -29.23
CA ILE A 298 3.39 -16.32 -29.61
C ILE A 298 2.15 -16.49 -30.50
N PHE A 299 1.03 -15.90 -30.12
CA PHE A 299 -0.20 -15.98 -30.91
C PHE A 299 -0.05 -15.28 -32.27
N ALA A 300 0.47 -14.06 -32.27
CA ALA A 300 0.70 -13.31 -33.50
C ALA A 300 1.65 -14.04 -34.47
N SER A 301 2.76 -14.60 -33.96
CA SER A 301 3.75 -15.30 -34.79
C SER A 301 3.25 -16.62 -35.39
N ARG A 302 2.27 -17.25 -34.76
CA ARG A 302 1.68 -18.49 -35.22
C ARG A 302 0.50 -18.33 -36.17
N ASN A 303 0.14 -17.08 -36.48
CA ASN A 303 -1.00 -16.76 -37.34
C ASN A 303 -2.25 -17.57 -37.00
N LEU A 304 -2.58 -17.58 -35.70
CA LEU A 304 -3.77 -18.25 -35.21
C LEU A 304 -5.02 -17.48 -35.64
N SER A 305 -6.11 -18.20 -35.87
CA SER A 305 -7.39 -17.63 -36.28
C SER A 305 -8.49 -17.97 -35.26
N GLY A 306 -9.62 -17.27 -35.38
CA GLY A 306 -10.74 -17.42 -34.46
C GLY A 306 -10.43 -16.90 -33.06
N ASN A 307 -11.03 -17.49 -32.03
CA ASN A 307 -10.94 -17.02 -30.65
C ASN A 307 -9.49 -16.86 -30.14
N LEU A 308 -8.56 -17.66 -30.65
CA LEU A 308 -7.16 -17.57 -30.23
C LEU A 308 -6.45 -16.31 -30.76
N ALA A 309 -6.84 -15.82 -31.95
CA ALA A 309 -6.33 -14.56 -32.47
C ALA A 309 -6.90 -13.37 -31.67
N GLU A 310 -8.18 -13.38 -31.35
CA GLU A 310 -8.84 -12.35 -30.55
C GLU A 310 -8.29 -12.25 -29.12
N ILE A 311 -7.84 -13.36 -28.54
CA ILE A 311 -7.18 -13.36 -27.21
C ILE A 311 -5.79 -12.67 -27.27
N ALA A 312 -5.15 -12.66 -28.43
CA ALA A 312 -3.83 -12.05 -28.59
C ALA A 312 -3.89 -10.54 -28.85
N ASP A 313 -4.99 -10.03 -29.37
CA ASP A 313 -5.23 -8.61 -29.62
C ASP A 313 -5.71 -7.88 -28.36
#